data_8a970513f3dea0798b8989a596fd3fcb
#
_entry.id   8a970513f3dea0798b8989a596fd3fcb
#
_cell.length_a   1.000
_cell.length_b   1.000
_cell.length_c   1.000
_cell.angle_alpha   90.00
_cell.angle_beta   90.00
_cell.angle_gamma   90.00
#
_symmetry.space_group_name_H-M   'P 1'
#
loop_
_entity.id
_entity.type
_entity.pdbx_description
1 polymer ?
#
loop_
_entity_poly.entity_id
_entity_poly.type
_entity_poly.pdbx_seq_one_letter_code
_entity_poly.pdbx_strand_id
1 'polypeptide(L)'
;GAARIAYPPDGAVLSFDPDIPRERQRLIFLADGGGQRPTWTLNGRPLPPDTVQAGWEIRPGRFTLCLFDSDGNRTDETSFSVRGVTPPP
;
A
#
# COMPACT_ATOMS: atom_id res chain seq x y z
N GLY A 1 -15.67 -2.89 -15.07
CA GLY A 1 -14.57 -3.82 -14.87
C GLY A 1 -14.12 -3.90 -13.44
N ALA A 2 -13.28 -4.89 -13.14
CA ALA A 2 -12.74 -5.07 -11.81
C ALA A 2 -11.80 -3.93 -11.44
N ALA A 3 -11.76 -3.58 -10.16
CA ALA A 3 -10.83 -2.58 -9.67
C ALA A 3 -9.39 -3.06 -9.80
N ARG A 4 -8.49 -2.14 -10.09
CA ARG A 4 -7.06 -2.42 -10.17
C ARG A 4 -6.29 -1.47 -9.28
N ILE A 5 -5.13 -1.92 -8.81
CA ILE A 5 -4.24 -1.09 -8.01
C ILE A 5 -3.51 -0.14 -8.96
N ALA A 6 -3.79 1.17 -8.80
CA ALA A 6 -3.14 2.19 -9.60
C ALA A 6 -1.79 2.60 -9.01
N TYR A 7 -1.66 2.54 -7.69
CA TYR A 7 -0.40 2.86 -7.01
C TYR A 7 -0.32 2.14 -5.66
N PRO A 8 0.82 1.59 -5.28
CA PRO A 8 2.08 1.52 -6.01
C PRO A 8 2.04 0.45 -7.12
N PRO A 9 2.82 0.63 -8.19
CA PRO A 9 2.90 -0.37 -9.23
C PRO A 9 3.63 -1.63 -8.73
N ASP A 10 3.34 -2.76 -9.35
CA ASP A 10 4.00 -4.00 -9.00
C ASP A 10 5.52 -3.89 -9.21
N GLY A 11 6.28 -4.34 -8.22
CA GLY A 11 7.74 -4.24 -8.25
C GLY A 11 8.30 -2.91 -7.80
N ALA A 12 7.47 -1.97 -7.33
CA ALA A 12 7.96 -0.66 -6.88
C ALA A 12 8.95 -0.80 -5.73
N VAL A 13 9.98 0.04 -5.74
CA VAL A 13 10.95 0.15 -4.66
C VAL A 13 10.90 1.57 -4.13
N LEU A 14 10.54 1.70 -2.86
CA LEU A 14 10.39 2.99 -2.19
C LEU A 14 11.50 3.14 -1.15
N SER A 15 11.82 4.38 -0.79
CA SER A 15 12.83 4.66 0.22
C SER A 15 12.18 5.26 1.47
N PHE A 16 12.57 4.74 2.62
CA PHE A 16 12.21 5.32 3.91
C PHE A 16 13.30 6.31 4.32
N ASP A 17 12.91 7.53 4.61
CA ASP A 17 13.84 8.58 5.04
C ASP A 17 13.73 8.76 6.55
N PRO A 18 14.76 8.40 7.34
CA PRO A 18 14.70 8.53 8.79
C PRO A 18 14.69 9.98 9.28
N ASP A 19 15.05 10.94 8.42
CA ASP A 19 15.04 12.35 8.76
C ASP A 19 13.66 13.00 8.64
N ILE A 20 12.70 12.29 8.04
CA ILE A 20 11.33 12.76 7.93
C ILE A 20 10.49 12.09 9.03
N PRO A 21 9.72 12.85 9.82
CA PRO A 21 8.85 12.26 10.82
C PRO A 21 7.91 11.22 10.23
N ARG A 22 7.70 10.11 10.94
CA ARG A 22 6.91 8.97 10.44
C ARG A 22 5.52 9.38 10.00
N GLU A 23 4.90 10.27 10.74
CA GLU A 23 3.54 10.72 10.44
C GLU A 23 3.44 11.53 9.15
N ARG A 24 4.58 11.95 8.58
CA ARG A 24 4.65 12.66 7.31
C ARG A 24 5.04 11.76 6.14
N GLN A 25 5.50 10.55 6.42
CA GLN A 25 5.86 9.58 5.39
C GLN A 25 4.74 8.57 5.24
N ARG A 26 3.69 8.97 4.54
CA ARG A 26 2.53 8.11 4.32
C ARG A 26 2.40 7.78 2.85
N LEU A 27 2.02 6.54 2.60
CA LEU A 27 1.79 6.03 1.25
C LEU A 27 0.28 5.87 1.06
N ILE A 28 -0.25 6.54 0.05
CA ILE A 28 -1.66 6.41 -0.28
C ILE A 28 -1.81 5.35 -1.35
N PHE A 29 -2.55 4.30 -1.06
CA PHE A 29 -2.87 3.25 -2.02
C PHE A 29 -4.02 3.73 -2.89
N LEU A 30 -3.82 3.65 -4.20
CA LEU A 30 -4.82 4.12 -5.16
C LEU A 30 -5.35 2.96 -5.98
N ALA A 31 -6.67 2.97 -6.22
CA ALA A 31 -7.33 2.00 -7.06
C ALA A 31 -8.07 2.70 -8.19
N ASP A 32 -8.13 2.02 -9.34
CA ASP A 32 -8.85 2.45 -10.52
C ASP A 32 -9.96 1.46 -10.83
N GLY A 33 -11.11 1.96 -11.26
CA GLY A 33 -12.23 1.12 -11.67
C GLY A 33 -13.03 0.56 -10.52
N GLY A 34 -13.95 -0.34 -10.81
CA GLY A 34 -14.69 -1.10 -9.81
C GLY A 34 -15.89 -0.43 -9.16
N GLY A 35 -16.08 0.84 -9.30
CA GLY A 35 -17.31 1.56 -8.90
C GLY A 35 -17.73 1.55 -7.44
N GLN A 36 -17.26 0.63 -6.62
CA GLN A 36 -17.57 0.54 -5.19
C GLN A 36 -16.29 0.61 -4.37
N ARG A 37 -16.45 0.95 -3.09
CA ARG A 37 -15.30 1.03 -2.20
C ARG A 37 -14.62 -0.32 -2.08
N PRO A 38 -13.38 -0.45 -2.52
CA PRO A 38 -12.65 -1.69 -2.35
C PRO A 38 -12.13 -1.82 -0.92
N THR A 39 -11.83 -3.05 -0.54
CA THR A 39 -11.07 -3.31 0.68
C THR A 39 -9.66 -3.73 0.32
N TRP A 40 -8.72 -3.47 1.22
CA TRP A 40 -7.31 -3.71 0.99
C TRP A 40 -6.74 -4.59 2.08
N THR A 41 -5.80 -5.45 1.69
CA THR A 41 -4.96 -6.15 2.66
C THR A 41 -3.49 -5.87 2.38
N LEU A 42 -2.71 -5.81 3.43
CA LEU A 42 -1.26 -5.67 3.34
C LEU A 42 -0.63 -6.86 4.08
N ASN A 43 0.13 -7.67 3.36
CA ASN A 43 0.69 -8.93 3.89
C ASN A 43 -0.38 -9.81 4.55
N GLY A 44 -1.56 -9.88 3.91
CA GLY A 44 -2.67 -10.70 4.38
C GLY A 44 -3.50 -10.09 5.51
N ARG A 45 -3.15 -8.90 5.99
CA ARG A 45 -3.89 -8.23 7.07
C ARG A 45 -4.77 -7.12 6.52
N PRO A 46 -6.05 -7.06 6.90
CA PRO A 46 -6.93 -6.00 6.44
C PRO A 46 -6.41 -4.63 6.87
N LEU A 47 -6.47 -3.67 5.95
CA LEU A 47 -6.16 -2.28 6.26
C LEU A 47 -7.45 -1.57 6.69
N PRO A 48 -7.44 -0.89 7.85
CA PRO A 48 -8.59 -0.09 8.25
C PRO A 48 -8.89 1.01 7.24
N PRO A 49 -10.17 1.35 7.01
CA PRO A 49 -10.50 2.45 6.09
C PRO A 49 -9.82 3.77 6.41
N ASP A 50 -9.64 4.06 7.68
CA ASP A 50 -8.95 5.29 8.12
C ASP A 50 -7.49 5.29 7.67
N THR A 51 -6.83 4.16 7.75
CA THR A 51 -5.44 4.01 7.28
C THR A 51 -5.36 4.20 5.77
N VAL A 52 -6.30 3.63 5.01
CA VAL A 52 -6.33 3.79 3.55
C VAL A 52 -6.53 5.25 3.19
N GLN A 53 -7.43 5.94 3.88
CA GLN A 53 -7.74 7.34 3.58
C GLN A 53 -6.60 8.29 3.98
N ALA A 54 -6.02 8.09 5.16
CA ALA A 54 -4.96 8.95 5.67
C ALA A 54 -3.58 8.63 5.11
N GLY A 55 -3.42 7.44 4.54
CA GLY A 55 -2.16 6.92 4.09
C GLY A 55 -1.52 5.98 5.12
N TRP A 56 -0.88 4.95 4.61
CA TRP A 56 -0.16 3.97 5.42
C TRP A 56 1.21 4.52 5.80
N GLU A 57 1.57 4.44 7.08
CA GLU A 57 2.89 4.86 7.53
C GLU A 57 3.95 3.95 6.92
N ILE A 58 4.87 4.54 6.15
CA ILE A 58 5.92 3.79 5.46
C ILE A 58 6.89 3.22 6.48
N ARG A 59 7.22 1.95 6.29
CA ARG A 59 8.25 1.27 7.08
C ARG A 59 9.04 0.35 6.17
N PRO A 60 10.32 0.09 6.47
CA PRO A 60 11.13 -0.83 5.66
C PRO A 60 10.57 -2.24 5.65
N GLY A 61 10.71 -2.92 4.51
CA GLY A 61 10.29 -4.30 4.37
C GLY A 61 9.78 -4.60 2.97
N ARG A 62 9.28 -5.82 2.82
CA ARG A 62 8.62 -6.28 1.60
C ARG A 62 7.15 -6.46 1.88
N PHE A 63 6.31 -6.01 0.97
CA PHE A 63 4.88 -5.99 1.17
C PHE A 63 4.14 -6.49 -0.05
N THR A 64 3.08 -7.24 0.21
CA THR A 64 2.12 -7.67 -0.80
C THR A 64 0.80 -6.96 -0.52
N LEU A 65 0.35 -6.18 -1.48
CA LEU A 65 -0.87 -5.41 -1.39
C LEU A 65 -1.93 -6.08 -2.24
N CYS A 66 -3.07 -6.41 -1.64
CA CYS A 66 -4.20 -7.01 -2.35
C CYS A 66 -5.41 -6.12 -2.28
N LEU A 67 -6.16 -6.12 -3.37
CA LEU A 67 -7.39 -5.35 -3.52
C LEU A 67 -8.55 -6.32 -3.68
N PHE A 68 -9.65 -6.07 -2.95
CA PHE A 68 -10.84 -6.92 -2.97
C PHE A 68 -12.06 -6.10 -3.32
N ASP A 69 -12.99 -6.72 -4.06
CA ASP A 69 -14.27 -6.10 -4.36
C ASP A 69 -15.26 -6.27 -3.19
N SER A 70 -16.47 -5.77 -3.37
CA SER A 70 -17.51 -5.83 -2.34
C SER A 70 -17.99 -7.25 -2.03
N ASP A 71 -17.76 -8.20 -2.94
CA ASP A 71 -18.10 -9.59 -2.75
C ASP A 71 -16.98 -10.40 -2.08
N GLY A 72 -15.86 -9.75 -1.76
CA GLY A 72 -14.73 -10.39 -1.15
C GLY A 72 -13.79 -11.10 -2.11
N ASN A 73 -13.94 -10.88 -3.40
CA ASN A 73 -13.06 -11.45 -4.41
C ASN A 73 -11.84 -10.56 -4.65
N ARG A 74 -10.67 -11.18 -4.68
CA ARG A 74 -9.44 -10.45 -5.00
C ARG A 74 -9.46 -10.03 -6.47
N THR A 75 -9.31 -8.74 -6.71
CA THR A 75 -9.33 -8.18 -8.05
C THR A 75 -7.94 -7.82 -8.56
N ASP A 76 -6.99 -7.56 -7.66
CA ASP A 76 -5.62 -7.24 -8.05
C ASP A 76 -4.66 -7.48 -6.90
N GLU A 77 -3.38 -7.62 -7.24
CA GLU A 77 -2.31 -7.82 -6.28
C GLU A 77 -1.03 -7.17 -6.82
N THR A 78 -0.35 -6.41 -5.99
CA THR A 78 0.97 -5.87 -6.31
C THR A 78 1.91 -6.11 -5.14
N SER A 79 3.19 -6.24 -5.46
CA SER A 79 4.24 -6.34 -4.45
C SER A 79 5.15 -5.13 -4.56
N PHE A 80 5.53 -4.58 -3.43
CA PHE A 80 6.48 -3.49 -3.38
C PHE A 80 7.40 -3.66 -2.18
N SER A 81 8.52 -2.96 -2.21
CA SER A 81 9.46 -2.98 -1.11
C SER A 81 9.80 -1.55 -0.68
N VAL A 82 10.11 -1.41 0.59
CA VAL A 82 10.58 -0.15 1.16
C VAL A 82 11.96 -0.41 1.74
N ARG A 83 12.93 0.33 1.24
CA ARG A 83 14.30 0.23 1.73
C ARG A 83 14.51 1.21 2.87
N GLY A 84 15.06 0.71 3.97
CA GLY A 84 15.54 1.57 5.03
C GLY A 84 16.88 2.17 4.63
N VAL A 85 17.07 3.45 4.95
CA VAL A 85 18.39 4.06 4.83
C VAL A 85 19.13 3.73 6.10
N THR A 86 20.18 2.90 5.98
CA THR A 86 21.06 2.63 7.09
C THR A 86 22.10 3.74 7.13
N PRO A 87 22.19 4.50 8.23
CA PRO A 87 23.25 5.51 8.30
C PRO A 87 24.61 4.83 8.20
N PRO A 88 25.59 5.45 7.53
CA PRO A 88 26.93 4.90 7.45
C PRO A 88 27.52 4.76 8.86
N PRO A 89 28.30 3.72 9.09
CA PRO A 89 28.93 3.50 10.38
C PRO A 89 29.92 4.62 10.75
#